data_c9636f1dd8bcb7b52b479f3c1befbab1
#
_entry.id   c9636f1dd8bcb7b52b479f3c1befbab1
#
_cell.length_a   1.000
_cell.length_b   1.000
_cell.length_c   1.000
_cell.angle_alpha   90.00
_cell.angle_beta   90.00
_cell.angle_gamma   90.00
#
_symmetry.space_group_name_H-M   'P 1'
#
loop_
_entity.id
_entity.type
_entity.pdbx_description
1 polymer ?
#
loop_
_entity_poly.entity_id
_entity_poly.type
_entity_poly.pdbx_seq_one_letter_code
_entity_poly.pdbx_strand_id
1 'polypeptide(L)'
;MKNGDDNLKVFVIRHGKVDFFWSRSCTSEQFDKECEEYDKSPIRKENIRFPEIKCQKIYVSTLSRSRETAKEIFGEKEFMESKLIHEVPLRSAFDTTKKLPLWFWNTAGRLQWFVNSKRQPEGRYQTHKRAKQFVKRLCIENEDCAIVTHGFYMHTLIKEMKRAGFTIEKNALHYKNGQAIVCSK
;
A
#
# COMPACT_ATOMS: atom_id res chain seq x y z
N MET A 1 -21.68 14.44 11.83
CA MET A 1 -20.89 14.35 13.08
C MET A 1 -21.33 13.10 13.81
N LYS A 2 -20.41 12.20 14.14
CA LYS A 2 -20.72 10.99 14.93
C LYS A 2 -21.11 11.41 16.34
N ASN A 3 -22.13 10.76 16.90
CA ASN A 3 -22.45 10.85 18.32
C ASN A 3 -21.31 10.25 19.13
N GLY A 4 -21.02 10.75 20.31
CA GLY A 4 -19.80 10.52 21.09
C GLY A 4 -19.43 9.08 21.48
N ASP A 5 -20.20 8.06 21.06
CA ASP A 5 -19.93 6.63 21.30
C ASP A 5 -19.62 5.81 20.03
N ASP A 6 -19.63 6.44 18.85
CA ASP A 6 -19.33 5.73 17.59
C ASP A 6 -17.82 5.69 17.31
N ASN A 7 -17.20 4.54 17.52
CA ASN A 7 -15.81 4.26 17.19
C ASN A 7 -15.54 4.51 15.70
N LEU A 8 -14.48 5.29 15.40
CA LEU A 8 -13.97 5.48 14.04
C LEU A 8 -13.54 4.14 13.44
N LYS A 9 -14.15 3.72 12.31
CA LYS A 9 -13.80 2.50 11.59
C LYS A 9 -13.08 2.83 10.28
N VAL A 10 -11.89 2.27 10.11
CA VAL A 10 -11.07 2.42 8.92
C VAL A 10 -10.76 1.04 8.34
N PHE A 11 -11.17 0.83 7.08
CA PHE A 11 -10.92 -0.41 6.34
C PHE A 11 -9.68 -0.23 5.48
N VAL A 12 -8.57 -0.88 5.83
CA VAL A 12 -7.32 -0.84 5.06
C VAL A 12 -7.26 -2.05 4.14
N ILE A 13 -7.27 -1.82 2.84
CA ILE A 13 -7.39 -2.84 1.80
C ILE A 13 -6.11 -2.86 0.96
N ARG A 14 -5.52 -4.05 0.80
CA ARG A 14 -4.47 -4.23 -0.19
C ARG A 14 -5.09 -4.35 -1.58
N HIS A 15 -4.54 -3.64 -2.57
CA HIS A 15 -4.99 -3.76 -3.96
C HIS A 15 -5.02 -5.20 -4.47
N GLY A 16 -5.82 -5.47 -5.52
CA GLY A 16 -5.92 -6.75 -6.21
C GLY A 16 -4.58 -7.22 -6.77
N LYS A 17 -4.51 -8.48 -7.18
CA LYS A 17 -3.30 -9.05 -7.77
C LYS A 17 -3.02 -8.38 -9.12
N VAL A 18 -1.80 -7.89 -9.30
CA VAL A 18 -1.37 -7.24 -10.55
C VAL A 18 -1.14 -8.28 -11.63
N ASP A 19 -1.55 -7.97 -12.86
CA ASP A 19 -1.28 -8.80 -14.04
C ASP A 19 0.10 -8.49 -14.59
N PHE A 20 1.11 -9.04 -13.92
CA PHE A 20 2.50 -8.85 -14.26
C PHE A 20 3.32 -10.12 -13.99
N PHE A 21 4.30 -10.38 -14.84
CA PHE A 21 5.23 -11.50 -14.69
C PHE A 21 6.64 -10.99 -14.52
N TRP A 22 7.19 -11.19 -13.34
CA TRP A 22 8.55 -10.84 -13.01
C TRP A 22 9.56 -11.82 -13.60
N SER A 23 10.67 -11.33 -14.09
CA SER A 23 11.82 -12.15 -14.46
C SER A 23 12.38 -12.87 -13.22
N ARG A 24 12.77 -14.15 -13.36
CA ARG A 24 13.40 -14.90 -12.27
C ARG A 24 14.74 -14.31 -11.84
N SER A 25 15.49 -13.77 -12.81
CA SER A 25 16.76 -13.08 -12.64
C SER A 25 16.92 -11.96 -13.67
N CYS A 26 17.47 -10.83 -13.25
CA CYS A 26 17.61 -9.63 -14.09
C CYS A 26 18.84 -8.82 -13.70
N THR A 27 19.31 -7.96 -14.60
CA THR A 27 20.30 -6.93 -14.30
C THR A 27 19.67 -5.81 -13.48
N SER A 28 20.47 -4.86 -12.97
CA SER A 28 19.93 -3.70 -12.26
C SER A 28 18.99 -2.86 -13.12
N GLU A 29 19.33 -2.60 -14.37
CA GLU A 29 18.51 -1.84 -15.31
C GLU A 29 17.19 -2.56 -15.64
N GLN A 30 17.25 -3.87 -15.88
CA GLN A 30 16.06 -4.68 -16.11
C GLN A 30 15.13 -4.68 -14.90
N PHE A 31 15.68 -4.79 -13.67
CA PHE A 31 14.91 -4.72 -12.46
C PHE A 31 14.20 -3.37 -12.28
N ASP A 32 14.92 -2.27 -12.50
CA ASP A 32 14.36 -0.92 -12.38
C ASP A 32 13.23 -0.71 -13.39
N LYS A 33 13.41 -1.17 -14.63
CA LYS A 33 12.39 -1.14 -15.68
C LYS A 33 11.17 -2.00 -15.33
N GLU A 34 11.37 -3.22 -14.82
CA GLU A 34 10.27 -4.08 -14.37
C GLU A 34 9.50 -3.48 -13.20
N CYS A 35 10.15 -2.73 -12.29
CA CYS A 35 9.46 -1.99 -11.23
C CYS A 35 8.52 -0.91 -11.81
N GLU A 36 8.98 -0.16 -12.82
CA GLU A 36 8.17 0.85 -13.48
C GLU A 36 6.99 0.25 -14.27
N GLU A 37 7.23 -0.87 -14.96
CA GLU A 37 6.19 -1.60 -15.69
C GLU A 37 5.14 -2.19 -14.74
N TYR A 38 5.58 -2.77 -13.63
CA TYR A 38 4.69 -3.26 -12.58
C TYR A 38 3.79 -2.15 -12.02
N ASP A 39 4.32 -0.94 -11.84
CA ASP A 39 3.54 0.18 -11.33
C ASP A 39 2.45 0.65 -12.30
N LYS A 40 2.63 0.42 -13.60
CA LYS A 40 1.68 0.75 -14.68
C LYS A 40 0.72 -0.40 -15.00
N SER A 41 1.01 -1.61 -14.54
CA SER A 41 0.24 -2.81 -14.88
C SER A 41 -1.13 -2.83 -14.19
N PRO A 42 -2.18 -3.30 -14.88
CA PRO A 42 -3.54 -3.42 -14.32
C PRO A 42 -3.62 -4.58 -13.31
N ILE A 43 -4.72 -4.64 -12.56
CA ILE A 43 -5.04 -5.82 -11.76
C ILE A 43 -5.59 -6.93 -12.65
N ARG A 44 -5.38 -8.19 -12.23
CA ARG A 44 -6.04 -9.34 -12.84
C ARG A 44 -7.52 -9.32 -12.53
N LYS A 45 -8.35 -9.56 -13.54
CA LYS A 45 -9.77 -9.80 -13.38
C LYS A 45 -9.97 -11.22 -12.82
N GLU A 46 -9.68 -11.41 -11.56
CA GLU A 46 -9.97 -12.64 -10.82
C GLU A 46 -11.25 -12.40 -9.99
N ASN A 47 -12.04 -13.45 -9.74
CA ASN A 47 -13.17 -13.37 -8.81
C ASN A 47 -12.66 -13.23 -7.37
N ILE A 48 -12.08 -12.08 -7.04
CA ILE A 48 -11.68 -11.78 -5.68
C ILE A 48 -12.95 -11.44 -4.90
N ARG A 49 -13.28 -12.27 -3.91
CA ARG A 49 -14.36 -11.94 -2.97
C ARG A 49 -13.85 -10.87 -2.02
N PHE A 50 -14.29 -9.66 -2.23
CA PHE A 50 -14.06 -8.57 -1.30
C PHE A 50 -15.11 -8.63 -0.17
N PRO A 51 -14.75 -8.27 1.07
CA PRO A 51 -15.75 -8.09 2.12
C PRO A 51 -16.71 -6.96 1.76
N GLU A 52 -17.97 -7.09 2.15
CA GLU A 52 -18.93 -5.98 2.01
C GLU A 52 -18.52 -4.84 2.96
N ILE A 53 -18.12 -3.71 2.40
CA ILE A 53 -17.67 -2.54 3.15
C ILE A 53 -18.63 -1.39 2.85
N LYS A 54 -19.36 -0.96 3.88
CA LYS A 54 -20.29 0.18 3.80
C LYS A 54 -19.58 1.43 4.35
N CYS A 55 -18.98 2.19 3.45
CA CYS A 55 -18.47 3.53 3.74
C CYS A 55 -18.69 4.46 2.54
N GLN A 56 -18.79 5.77 2.81
CA GLN A 56 -18.93 6.77 1.74
C GLN A 56 -17.57 7.32 1.31
N LYS A 57 -16.64 7.44 2.24
CA LYS A 57 -15.32 8.02 2.02
C LYS A 57 -14.31 6.95 1.65
N ILE A 58 -13.73 7.05 0.47
CA ILE A 58 -12.80 6.03 -0.06
C ILE A 58 -11.53 6.73 -0.52
N TYR A 59 -10.42 6.43 0.17
CA TYR A 59 -9.09 6.86 -0.23
C TYR A 59 -8.43 5.82 -1.11
N VAL A 60 -7.79 6.28 -2.17
CA VAL A 60 -7.01 5.43 -3.08
C VAL A 60 -5.60 5.98 -3.26
N SER A 61 -4.63 5.09 -3.38
CA SER A 61 -3.29 5.45 -3.85
C SER A 61 -3.35 5.95 -5.29
N THR A 62 -2.36 6.74 -5.68
CA THR A 62 -2.23 7.28 -7.04
C THR A 62 -1.87 6.23 -8.11
N LEU A 63 -1.52 4.98 -7.72
CA LEU A 63 -1.27 3.90 -8.68
C LEU A 63 -2.58 3.28 -9.18
N SER A 64 -2.67 3.02 -10.49
CA SER A 64 -3.87 2.52 -11.19
C SER A 64 -4.51 1.31 -10.50
N ARG A 65 -3.70 0.34 -10.08
CA ARG A 65 -4.15 -0.88 -9.39
C ARG A 65 -4.97 -0.63 -8.13
N SER A 66 -4.72 0.47 -7.40
CA SER A 66 -5.51 0.84 -6.22
C SER A 66 -6.87 1.39 -6.63
N ARG A 67 -6.92 2.23 -7.68
CA ARG A 67 -8.15 2.77 -8.23
C ARG A 67 -9.01 1.66 -8.85
N GLU A 68 -8.40 0.78 -9.66
CA GLU A 68 -9.08 -0.37 -10.26
C GLU A 68 -9.68 -1.27 -9.17
N THR A 69 -8.92 -1.59 -8.13
CA THR A 69 -9.43 -2.36 -6.99
C THR A 69 -10.58 -1.67 -6.29
N ALA A 70 -10.50 -0.35 -6.10
CA ALA A 70 -11.60 0.41 -5.50
C ALA A 70 -12.87 0.36 -6.37
N LYS A 71 -12.73 0.44 -7.70
CA LYS A 71 -13.87 0.28 -8.62
C LYS A 71 -14.53 -1.10 -8.53
N GLU A 72 -13.74 -2.16 -8.44
CA GLU A 72 -14.24 -3.53 -8.26
C GLU A 72 -15.00 -3.71 -6.94
N ILE A 73 -14.58 -3.05 -5.85
CA ILE A 73 -15.22 -3.17 -4.54
C ILE A 73 -16.44 -2.27 -4.39
N PHE A 74 -16.32 -1.01 -4.82
CA PHE A 74 -17.27 0.04 -4.49
C PHE A 74 -18.08 0.54 -5.69
N GLY A 75 -17.79 0.03 -6.91
CA GLY A 75 -18.38 0.54 -8.15
C GLY A 75 -17.83 1.91 -8.55
N GLU A 76 -18.58 2.61 -9.39
CA GLU A 76 -18.22 3.97 -9.89
C GLU A 76 -18.59 5.04 -8.85
N LYS A 77 -17.83 5.09 -7.76
CA LYS A 77 -17.91 6.13 -6.74
C LYS A 77 -16.79 7.15 -6.92
N GLU A 78 -16.93 8.29 -6.26
CA GLU A 78 -15.86 9.27 -6.15
C GLU A 78 -14.78 8.74 -5.20
N PHE A 79 -13.52 8.75 -5.66
CA PHE A 79 -12.36 8.33 -4.88
C PHE A 79 -11.45 9.51 -4.59
N MET A 80 -11.00 9.58 -3.35
CA MET A 80 -10.04 10.59 -2.89
C MET A 80 -8.61 10.08 -3.09
N GLU A 81 -7.94 10.53 -4.13
CA GLU A 81 -6.54 10.17 -4.35
C GLU A 81 -5.60 10.80 -3.34
N SER A 82 -4.64 10.01 -2.88
CA SER A 82 -3.61 10.50 -1.95
C SER A 82 -2.24 9.89 -2.22
N LYS A 83 -1.25 10.75 -2.45
CA LYS A 83 0.18 10.36 -2.52
C LYS A 83 0.70 9.87 -1.17
N LEU A 84 0.06 10.21 -0.06
CA LEU A 84 0.48 9.78 1.28
C LEU A 84 0.36 8.27 1.49
N ILE A 85 -0.51 7.60 0.72
CA ILE A 85 -0.75 6.15 0.77
C ILE A 85 -0.22 5.39 -0.45
N HIS A 86 0.70 6.01 -1.19
CA HIS A 86 1.41 5.40 -2.31
C HIS A 86 2.30 4.23 -1.85
N GLU A 87 2.60 3.28 -2.74
CA GLU A 87 3.55 2.20 -2.43
C GLU A 87 4.95 2.78 -2.11
N VAL A 88 5.72 2.06 -1.33
CA VAL A 88 7.12 2.38 -1.11
C VAL A 88 7.91 1.98 -2.35
N PRO A 89 8.42 2.94 -3.12
CA PRO A 89 9.11 2.63 -4.37
C PRO A 89 10.35 1.77 -4.10
N LEU A 90 10.74 1.01 -5.10
CA LEU A 90 11.89 0.13 -5.03
C LEU A 90 12.77 0.34 -6.25
N ARG A 91 14.08 0.36 -6.03
CA ARG A 91 15.10 0.45 -7.04
C ARG A 91 16.19 -0.59 -6.78
N SER A 92 16.92 -0.98 -7.83
CA SER A 92 18.09 -1.85 -7.73
C SER A 92 19.10 -1.31 -6.70
N ALA A 93 19.66 -2.23 -5.90
CA ALA A 93 20.55 -1.84 -4.78
C ALA A 93 21.89 -1.26 -5.25
N PHE A 94 22.35 -1.62 -6.43
CA PHE A 94 23.59 -1.12 -7.08
C PHE A 94 23.51 -1.39 -8.58
N ASP A 95 24.38 -0.76 -9.36
CA ASP A 95 24.43 -0.94 -10.81
C ASP A 95 25.28 -2.15 -11.18
N THR A 96 24.74 -3.05 -12.00
CA THR A 96 25.44 -4.22 -12.51
C THR A 96 24.79 -4.76 -13.78
N THR A 97 25.61 -5.27 -14.69
CA THR A 97 25.17 -6.02 -15.87
C THR A 97 24.99 -7.51 -15.58
N LYS A 98 25.41 -8.00 -14.40
CA LYS A 98 25.19 -9.39 -13.98
C LYS A 98 23.73 -9.61 -13.62
N LYS A 99 23.17 -10.72 -14.09
CA LYS A 99 21.80 -11.14 -13.70
C LYS A 99 21.82 -11.72 -12.30
N LEU A 100 21.07 -11.09 -11.39
CA LEU A 100 20.86 -11.57 -10.02
C LEU A 100 19.41 -12.00 -9.83
N PRO A 101 19.12 -12.93 -8.92
CA PRO A 101 17.76 -13.39 -8.66
C PRO A 101 16.85 -12.26 -8.19
N LEU A 102 15.57 -12.30 -8.57
CA LEU A 102 14.58 -11.29 -8.17
C LEU A 102 14.49 -11.11 -6.64
N TRP A 103 14.56 -12.20 -5.88
CA TRP A 103 14.51 -12.14 -4.42
C TRP A 103 15.68 -11.32 -3.84
N PHE A 104 16.86 -11.37 -4.47
CA PHE A 104 18.03 -10.59 -4.06
C PHE A 104 17.76 -9.10 -4.19
N TRP A 105 17.25 -8.65 -5.34
CA TRP A 105 16.91 -7.25 -5.58
C TRP A 105 15.88 -6.72 -4.59
N ASN A 106 14.82 -7.50 -4.36
CA ASN A 106 13.80 -7.16 -3.38
C ASN A 106 14.38 -7.03 -1.97
N THR A 107 15.16 -8.00 -1.53
CA THR A 107 15.74 -8.01 -0.18
C THR A 107 16.75 -6.88 0.01
N ALA A 108 17.70 -6.74 -0.91
CA ALA A 108 18.74 -5.71 -0.83
C ALA A 108 18.14 -4.29 -0.88
N GLY A 109 17.19 -4.04 -1.77
CA GLY A 109 16.50 -2.76 -1.85
C GLY A 109 15.69 -2.45 -0.58
N ARG A 110 15.01 -3.44 0.01
CA ARG A 110 14.28 -3.24 1.28
C ARG A 110 15.22 -3.04 2.48
N LEU A 111 16.38 -3.67 2.52
CA LEU A 111 17.42 -3.38 3.52
C LEU A 111 17.94 -1.94 3.37
N GLN A 112 18.19 -1.49 2.15
CA GLN A 112 18.59 -0.10 1.88
C GLN A 112 17.50 0.90 2.29
N TRP A 113 16.21 0.60 2.02
CA TRP A 113 15.09 1.39 2.52
C TRP A 113 15.12 1.47 4.06
N PHE A 114 15.34 0.34 4.73
CA PHE A 114 15.35 0.27 6.19
C PHE A 114 16.43 1.16 6.82
N VAL A 115 17.61 1.25 6.21
CA VAL A 115 18.74 2.09 6.68
C VAL A 115 18.70 3.51 6.06
N ASN A 116 17.63 3.89 5.36
CA ASN A 116 17.49 5.19 4.69
C ASN A 116 18.61 5.50 3.68
N SER A 117 19.06 4.51 2.93
CA SER A 117 20.07 4.69 1.89
C SER A 117 19.58 5.67 0.82
N LYS A 118 20.45 6.59 0.40
CA LYS A 118 20.19 7.54 -0.68
C LYS A 118 20.01 6.87 -2.06
N ARG A 119 20.36 5.59 -2.18
CA ARG A 119 20.14 4.82 -3.41
C ARG A 119 18.66 4.57 -3.67
N GLN A 120 17.85 4.39 -2.63
CA GLN A 120 16.42 4.18 -2.77
C GLN A 120 15.68 5.52 -2.92
N PRO A 121 14.63 5.58 -3.76
CA PRO A 121 13.85 6.82 -3.98
C PRO A 121 13.17 7.33 -2.71
N GLU A 122 12.86 6.43 -1.77
CA GLU A 122 12.26 6.73 -0.47
C GLU A 122 12.93 5.86 0.60
N GLY A 123 13.24 6.45 1.75
CA GLY A 123 13.73 5.73 2.94
C GLY A 123 12.63 5.52 3.98
N ARG A 124 12.93 4.67 4.96
CA ARG A 124 12.02 4.34 6.06
C ARG A 124 11.48 5.59 6.79
N TYR A 125 12.34 6.56 7.04
CA TYR A 125 11.93 7.81 7.71
C TYR A 125 10.85 8.56 6.94
N GLN A 126 11.03 8.70 5.63
CA GLN A 126 10.06 9.38 4.76
C GLN A 126 8.73 8.63 4.68
N THR A 127 8.78 7.29 4.57
CA THR A 127 7.59 6.43 4.58
C THR A 127 6.80 6.61 5.89
N HIS A 128 7.47 6.58 7.05
CA HIS A 128 6.83 6.81 8.35
C HIS A 128 6.26 8.23 8.46
N LYS A 129 6.97 9.24 7.97
CA LYS A 129 6.51 10.63 7.99
C LYS A 129 5.18 10.80 7.24
N ARG A 130 5.10 10.29 5.99
CA ARG A 130 3.86 10.41 5.21
C ARG A 130 2.71 9.55 5.77
N ALA A 131 3.01 8.36 6.30
CA ALA A 131 2.01 7.54 6.97
C ALA A 131 1.44 8.23 8.22
N LYS A 132 2.29 8.84 9.05
CA LYS A 132 1.88 9.63 10.21
C LYS A 132 1.01 10.83 9.81
N GLN A 133 1.35 11.53 8.73
CA GLN A 133 0.53 12.64 8.21
C GLN A 133 -0.85 12.16 7.78
N PHE A 134 -0.93 11.01 7.09
CA PHE A 134 -2.20 10.45 6.66
C PHE A 134 -3.05 10.00 7.85
N VAL A 135 -2.48 9.30 8.83
CA VAL A 135 -3.18 8.89 10.05
C VAL A 135 -3.68 10.10 10.85
N LYS A 136 -2.88 11.18 10.95
CA LYS A 136 -3.32 12.42 11.58
C LYS A 136 -4.56 12.99 10.88
N ARG A 137 -4.58 12.98 9.54
CA ARG A 137 -5.73 13.41 8.75
C ARG A 137 -6.98 12.57 9.08
N LEU A 138 -6.86 11.24 9.13
CA LEU A 138 -7.97 10.36 9.50
C LEU A 138 -8.54 10.68 10.88
N CYS A 139 -7.66 10.93 11.86
CA CYS A 139 -8.09 11.30 13.23
C CYS A 139 -8.80 12.67 13.29
N ILE A 140 -8.39 13.64 12.46
CA ILE A 140 -9.03 14.96 12.41
C ILE A 140 -10.39 14.87 11.73
N GLU A 141 -10.49 14.13 10.61
CA GLU A 141 -11.74 13.99 9.88
C GLU A 141 -12.76 13.15 10.64
N ASN A 142 -12.31 12.17 11.43
CA ASN A 142 -13.13 11.32 12.30
C ASN A 142 -14.36 10.73 11.60
N GLU A 143 -14.16 10.23 10.37
CA GLU A 143 -15.20 9.63 9.53
C GLU A 143 -14.82 8.23 9.10
N ASP A 144 -15.78 7.29 9.10
CA ASP A 144 -15.58 5.95 8.59
C ASP A 144 -15.15 5.97 7.13
N CYS A 145 -14.07 5.26 6.83
CA CYS A 145 -13.52 5.26 5.48
C CYS A 145 -12.87 3.93 5.09
N ALA A 146 -12.73 3.76 3.79
CA ALA A 146 -11.89 2.72 3.21
C ALA A 146 -10.61 3.32 2.63
N ILE A 147 -9.51 2.56 2.68
CA ILE A 147 -8.20 2.94 2.15
C ILE A 147 -7.73 1.80 1.28
N VAL A 148 -7.63 2.02 -0.04
CA VAL A 148 -7.04 1.03 -0.95
C VAL A 148 -5.60 1.40 -1.24
N THR A 149 -4.68 0.57 -0.76
CA THR A 149 -3.24 0.81 -0.76
C THR A 149 -2.43 -0.46 -1.05
N HIS A 150 -1.17 -0.52 -0.66
CA HIS A 150 -0.18 -1.50 -1.10
C HIS A 150 0.40 -2.31 0.04
N GLY A 151 0.82 -3.55 -0.28
CA GLY A 151 1.20 -4.51 0.73
C GLY A 151 2.40 -4.10 1.60
N PHE A 152 3.47 -3.57 1.02
CA PHE A 152 4.63 -3.17 1.82
C PHE A 152 4.35 -1.90 2.63
N TYR A 153 3.67 -0.91 2.03
CA TYR A 153 3.29 0.31 2.73
C TYR A 153 2.33 0.05 3.90
N MET A 154 1.42 -0.93 3.79
CA MET A 154 0.47 -1.28 4.86
C MET A 154 1.17 -1.57 6.19
N HIS A 155 2.35 -2.19 6.19
CA HIS A 155 3.11 -2.44 7.43
C HIS A 155 3.42 -1.14 8.18
N THR A 156 3.82 -0.10 7.44
CA THR A 156 4.09 1.22 8.05
C THR A 156 2.80 1.92 8.46
N LEU A 157 1.78 1.91 7.60
CA LEU A 157 0.49 2.54 7.89
C LEU A 157 -0.15 1.95 9.15
N ILE A 158 -0.28 0.64 9.23
CA ILE A 158 -0.86 -0.06 10.40
C ILE A 158 -0.05 0.24 11.68
N LYS A 159 1.27 0.31 11.58
CA LYS A 159 2.12 0.69 12.71
C LYS A 159 1.84 2.12 13.20
N GLU A 160 1.68 3.08 12.30
CA GLU A 160 1.34 4.46 12.67
C GLU A 160 -0.10 4.58 13.18
N MET A 161 -1.04 3.81 12.66
CA MET A 161 -2.41 3.72 13.20
C MET A 161 -2.41 3.20 14.64
N LYS A 162 -1.66 2.12 14.95
CA LYS A 162 -1.49 1.64 16.32
C LYS A 162 -0.92 2.70 17.25
N ARG A 163 0.10 3.44 16.80
CA ARG A 163 0.69 4.54 17.58
C ARG A 163 -0.30 5.67 17.83
N ALA A 164 -1.26 5.86 16.94
CA ALA A 164 -2.34 6.84 17.08
C ALA A 164 -3.54 6.32 17.91
N GLY A 165 -3.45 5.11 18.48
CA GLY A 165 -4.46 4.53 19.35
C GLY A 165 -5.52 3.68 18.65
N PHE A 166 -5.32 3.29 17.37
CA PHE A 166 -6.22 2.35 16.72
C PHE A 166 -5.99 0.92 17.19
N THR A 167 -7.08 0.22 17.46
CA THR A 167 -7.14 -1.23 17.63
C THR A 167 -7.22 -1.90 16.25
N ILE A 168 -6.47 -2.97 16.02
CA ILE A 168 -6.40 -3.67 14.75
C ILE A 168 -6.97 -5.08 14.92
N GLU A 169 -8.02 -5.43 14.21
CA GLU A 169 -8.71 -6.72 14.35
C GLU A 169 -7.85 -7.93 13.94
N LYS A 170 -6.98 -7.76 12.95
CA LYS A 170 -6.04 -8.81 12.51
C LYS A 170 -4.67 -8.23 12.21
N ASN A 171 -3.69 -8.63 13.03
CA ASN A 171 -2.28 -8.47 12.65
C ASN A 171 -1.87 -9.60 11.72
N ALA A 172 -1.40 -9.26 10.53
CA ALA A 172 -0.80 -10.23 9.64
C ALA A 172 0.65 -9.84 9.33
N LEU A 173 1.54 -10.85 9.32
CA LEU A 173 2.89 -10.70 8.79
C LEU A 173 2.85 -10.48 7.27
N HIS A 174 1.77 -10.94 6.62
CA HIS A 174 1.55 -10.85 5.18
C HIS A 174 0.11 -10.46 4.90
N TYR A 175 -0.09 -9.39 4.15
CA TYR A 175 -1.40 -8.97 3.65
C TYR A 175 -1.62 -9.59 2.27
N LYS A 176 -2.66 -10.41 2.10
CA LYS A 176 -3.03 -10.97 0.80
C LYS A 176 -3.64 -9.89 -0.09
N ASN A 177 -3.49 -10.03 -1.42
CA ASN A 177 -4.17 -9.15 -2.37
C ASN A 177 -5.70 -9.20 -2.15
N GLY A 178 -6.36 -8.05 -2.15
CA GLY A 178 -7.79 -7.94 -1.86
C GLY A 178 -8.16 -8.10 -0.37
N GLN A 179 -7.20 -8.36 0.52
CA GLN A 179 -7.48 -8.46 1.95
C GLN A 179 -7.79 -7.08 2.54
N ALA A 180 -8.89 -7.01 3.30
CA ALA A 180 -9.21 -5.86 4.14
C ALA A 180 -8.84 -6.14 5.60
N ILE A 181 -8.39 -5.10 6.29
CA ILE A 181 -8.12 -5.07 7.73
C ILE A 181 -8.93 -3.96 8.35
N VAL A 182 -9.65 -4.26 9.42
CA VAL A 182 -10.43 -3.28 10.16
C VAL A 182 -9.58 -2.69 11.28
N CYS A 183 -9.55 -1.37 11.33
CA CYS A 183 -8.88 -0.59 12.35
C CYS A 183 -9.93 0.31 13.03
N SER A 184 -10.03 0.28 14.34
CA SER A 184 -11.04 1.02 15.11
C SER A 184 -10.39 1.90 16.17
N LYS A 185 -10.93 3.09 16.38
CA LYS A 185 -10.44 4.04 17.38
C LYS A 185 -11.58 4.78 18.04
#